data_0a84d10236bbd585cac5383fca9e6c09
#
_entry.id   0a84d10236bbd585cac5383fca9e6c09
#
_cell.length_a   1.000
_cell.length_b   1.000
_cell.length_c   1.000
_cell.angle_alpha   90.00
_cell.angle_beta   90.00
_cell.angle_gamma   90.00
#
_symmetry.space_group_name_H-M   'P 1'
#
loop_
_entity.id
_entity.type
_entity.pdbx_description
1 polymer ?
#
loop_
_entity_poly.entity_id
_entity_poly.type
_entity_poly.pdbx_seq_one_letter_code
_entity_poly.pdbx_strand_id
1 'polypeptide(L)'
;AGLLAAKREGEPGAPKIPVEIFKAGDRFQIGAFEIEAINVTHSIPEPVALAIRTPSGLVLHTGDWKIDERPVLGKPTDEKRLREIGDEGVMTLVCDSTNAMREGVSPSETEVAASLRDIIQKAPGRVAVTTFSSNVGRIRSVALAAQDCGREVLLMGRSMRRTVDVARELGYMEGVANFLTEQDFGYVPRDKVVIILTGSQGEPRAALAEHALEAVHLSQPHVDAAHPRRIAGAA
;
A
#
# COMPACT_ATOMS: atom_id res chain seq x y z
N ALA A 1 -2.46 13.72 -5.07
CA ALA A 1 -2.84 15.01 -4.46
C ALA A 1 -3.34 14.81 -3.02
N GLY A 2 -4.36 13.99 -2.76
CA GLY A 2 -4.93 13.79 -1.42
C GLY A 2 -3.91 13.35 -0.35
N LEU A 3 -3.08 12.35 -0.65
CA LEU A 3 -2.01 11.89 0.27
C LEU A 3 -0.98 12.99 0.57
N LEU A 4 -0.61 13.81 -0.42
CA LEU A 4 0.28 14.94 -0.22
C LEU A 4 -0.37 16.02 0.68
N ALA A 5 -1.65 16.34 0.45
CA ALA A 5 -2.41 17.28 1.28
C ALA A 5 -2.46 16.81 2.73
N ALA A 6 -2.87 15.57 2.98
CA ALA A 6 -2.94 14.98 4.32
C ALA A 6 -1.57 14.93 5.01
N LYS A 7 -0.48 14.67 4.28
CA LYS A 7 0.88 14.71 4.83
C LYS A 7 1.26 16.12 5.26
N ARG A 8 0.96 17.12 4.43
CA ARG A 8 1.27 18.54 4.73
C ARG A 8 0.50 19.07 5.93
N GLU A 9 -0.77 18.70 6.07
CA GLU A 9 -1.59 19.08 7.23
C GLU A 9 -1.05 18.52 8.56
N GLY A 10 -0.38 17.37 8.50
CA GLY A 10 0.23 16.73 9.66
C GLY A 10 1.66 17.19 9.98
N GLU A 11 2.26 18.08 9.20
CA GLU A 11 3.65 18.57 9.41
C GLU A 11 3.65 20.07 9.75
N PRO A 12 3.82 20.44 11.04
CA PRO A 12 3.95 21.85 11.44
C PRO A 12 5.11 22.53 10.70
N GLY A 13 4.84 23.69 10.07
CA GLY A 13 5.85 24.44 9.32
C GLY A 13 6.07 23.97 7.88
N ALA A 14 5.27 23.03 7.36
CA ALA A 14 5.32 22.66 5.96
C ALA A 14 5.09 23.89 5.05
N PRO A 15 5.93 24.12 4.03
CA PRO A 15 5.82 25.30 3.18
C PRO A 15 4.50 25.25 2.39
N LYS A 16 3.86 26.42 2.26
CA LYS A 16 2.67 26.58 1.41
C LYS A 16 3.14 26.73 -0.04
N ILE A 17 3.22 25.60 -0.73
CA ILE A 17 3.58 25.55 -2.15
C ILE A 17 2.29 25.41 -2.97
N PRO A 18 2.09 26.19 -4.05
CA PRO A 18 1.00 25.94 -4.99
C PRO A 18 1.10 24.51 -5.54
N VAL A 19 -0.03 23.82 -5.62
CA VAL A 19 -0.11 22.44 -6.13
C VAL A 19 -1.09 22.44 -7.30
N GLU A 20 -0.59 22.05 -8.46
CA GLU A 20 -1.41 21.77 -9.63
C GLU A 20 -1.61 20.26 -9.74
N ILE A 21 -2.85 19.86 -10.04
CA ILE A 21 -3.23 18.45 -10.14
C ILE A 21 -3.40 18.11 -11.61
N PHE A 22 -2.74 17.07 -12.05
CA PHE A 22 -2.91 16.49 -13.38
C PHE A 22 -3.32 15.01 -13.29
N LYS A 23 -3.79 14.46 -14.39
CA LYS A 23 -4.22 13.05 -14.52
C LYS A 23 -3.43 12.37 -15.63
N ALA A 24 -3.44 11.04 -15.63
CA ALA A 24 -2.95 10.28 -16.76
C ALA A 24 -3.70 10.69 -18.05
N GLY A 25 -2.96 10.95 -19.10
CA GLY A 25 -3.42 11.49 -20.40
C GLY A 25 -3.29 13.01 -20.51
N ASP A 26 -3.08 13.74 -19.44
CA ASP A 26 -2.92 15.20 -19.49
C ASP A 26 -1.59 15.58 -20.10
N ARG A 27 -1.60 16.73 -20.80
CA ARG A 27 -0.40 17.42 -21.29
C ARG A 27 -0.36 18.83 -20.72
N PHE A 28 0.80 19.22 -20.26
CA PHE A 28 1.02 20.55 -19.68
C PHE A 28 2.45 21.04 -19.97
N GLN A 29 2.68 22.33 -19.76
CA GLN A 29 3.95 22.94 -20.03
C GLN A 29 4.57 23.54 -18.77
N ILE A 30 5.86 23.29 -18.58
CA ILE A 30 6.66 23.90 -17.52
C ILE A 30 7.89 24.57 -18.18
N GLY A 31 7.85 25.89 -18.31
CA GLY A 31 8.89 26.62 -19.03
C GLY A 31 9.01 26.18 -20.49
N ALA A 32 10.17 25.67 -20.87
CA ALA A 32 10.44 25.18 -22.23
C ALA A 32 10.08 23.68 -22.41
N PHE A 33 9.56 23.00 -21.36
CA PHE A 33 9.28 21.57 -21.39
C PHE A 33 7.79 21.32 -21.60
N GLU A 34 7.45 20.51 -22.60
CA GLU A 34 6.12 19.92 -22.76
C GLU A 34 6.13 18.55 -22.10
N ILE A 35 5.20 18.32 -21.16
CA ILE A 35 5.11 17.12 -20.36
C ILE A 35 3.78 16.43 -20.64
N GLU A 36 3.84 15.13 -20.88
CA GLU A 36 2.68 14.25 -21.04
C GLU A 36 2.72 13.16 -19.97
N ALA A 37 1.62 13.03 -19.24
CA ALA A 37 1.45 12.00 -18.21
C ALA A 37 0.84 10.74 -18.82
N ILE A 38 1.52 9.61 -18.73
CA ILE A 38 1.11 8.33 -19.32
C ILE A 38 0.76 7.37 -18.18
N ASN A 39 -0.42 6.72 -18.25
CA ASN A 39 -0.81 5.76 -17.24
C ASN A 39 0.15 4.57 -17.19
N VAL A 40 0.65 4.27 -16.01
CA VAL A 40 1.39 3.04 -15.71
C VAL A 40 0.76 2.33 -14.52
N THR A 41 1.22 1.14 -14.20
CA THR A 41 0.80 0.40 -12.99
C THR A 41 1.93 0.33 -11.98
N HIS A 42 1.59 0.47 -10.71
CA HIS A 42 2.48 0.26 -9.57
C HIS A 42 1.65 0.03 -8.29
N SER A 43 2.31 0.00 -7.14
CA SER A 43 1.66 -0.21 -5.82
C SER A 43 0.89 0.99 -5.30
N ILE A 44 1.13 2.19 -5.82
CA ILE A 44 0.40 3.41 -5.45
C ILE A 44 -0.80 3.62 -6.39
N PRO A 45 -1.87 4.29 -5.95
CA PRO A 45 -2.93 4.73 -6.84
C PRO A 45 -2.45 5.78 -7.85
N GLU A 46 -2.92 5.69 -9.09
CA GLU A 46 -2.68 6.66 -10.16
C GLU A 46 -1.20 6.95 -10.47
N PRO A 47 -0.33 5.93 -10.60
CA PRO A 47 1.05 6.16 -11.01
C PRO A 47 1.09 6.58 -12.48
N VAL A 48 2.04 7.45 -12.82
CA VAL A 48 2.24 7.91 -14.20
C VAL A 48 3.72 7.88 -14.58
N ALA A 49 3.99 7.52 -15.83
CA ALA A 49 5.24 7.88 -16.50
C ALA A 49 5.10 9.27 -17.11
N LEU A 50 6.21 9.96 -17.30
CA LEU A 50 6.27 11.28 -17.91
C LEU A 50 7.08 11.23 -19.19
N ALA A 51 6.47 11.59 -20.32
CA ALA A 51 7.18 11.92 -21.55
C ALA A 51 7.44 13.42 -21.53
N ILE A 52 8.71 13.79 -21.46
CA ILE A 52 9.17 15.18 -21.31
C ILE A 52 9.87 15.59 -22.59
N ARG A 53 9.20 16.42 -23.39
CA ARG A 53 9.76 16.98 -24.61
C ARG A 53 10.52 18.25 -24.29
N THR A 54 11.79 18.26 -24.61
CA THR A 54 12.73 19.38 -24.38
C THR A 54 13.24 19.89 -25.70
N PRO A 55 13.85 21.10 -25.76
CA PRO A 55 14.52 21.57 -26.97
C PRO A 55 15.64 20.65 -27.47
N SER A 56 16.20 19.81 -26.59
CA SER A 56 17.30 18.88 -26.92
C SER A 56 16.82 17.47 -27.29
N GLY A 57 15.56 17.11 -27.03
CA GLY A 57 15.02 15.81 -27.35
C GLY A 57 13.98 15.32 -26.32
N LEU A 58 13.47 14.12 -26.55
CA LEU A 58 12.45 13.49 -25.73
C LEU A 58 13.08 12.63 -24.63
N VAL A 59 12.68 12.87 -23.39
CA VAL A 59 13.03 12.06 -22.22
C VAL A 59 11.77 11.29 -21.76
N LEU A 60 11.89 10.00 -21.56
CA LEU A 60 10.85 9.19 -20.93
C LEU A 60 11.28 8.82 -19.50
N HIS A 61 10.55 9.29 -18.50
CA HIS A 61 10.74 8.96 -17.09
C HIS A 61 9.61 8.07 -16.63
N THR A 62 9.89 6.82 -16.30
CA THR A 62 8.83 5.84 -15.95
C THR A 62 8.23 6.07 -14.57
N GLY A 63 8.93 6.74 -13.66
CA GLY A 63 8.65 6.62 -12.24
C GLY A 63 8.84 5.17 -11.78
N ASP A 64 8.33 4.85 -10.61
CA ASP A 64 8.21 3.45 -10.17
C ASP A 64 7.08 2.79 -10.94
N TRP A 65 7.36 1.70 -11.62
CA TRP A 65 6.40 1.04 -12.49
C TRP A 65 6.57 -0.48 -12.55
N LYS A 66 5.52 -1.15 -12.93
CA LYS A 66 5.52 -2.55 -13.39
C LYS A 66 4.48 -2.69 -14.50
N ILE A 67 4.57 -3.73 -15.31
CA ILE A 67 3.50 -4.11 -16.22
C ILE A 67 2.58 -5.05 -15.46
N ASP A 68 1.32 -4.65 -15.29
CA ASP A 68 0.26 -5.47 -14.70
C ASP A 68 -1.00 -5.33 -15.54
N GLU A 69 -1.37 -6.43 -16.20
CA GLU A 69 -2.55 -6.46 -17.09
C GLU A 69 -3.86 -6.49 -16.30
N ARG A 70 -3.83 -6.89 -15.02
CA ARG A 70 -5.01 -7.04 -14.16
C ARG A 70 -4.78 -6.38 -12.79
N PRO A 71 -4.57 -5.05 -12.77
CA PRO A 71 -4.39 -4.34 -11.52
C PRO A 71 -5.69 -4.34 -10.70
N VAL A 72 -5.60 -4.37 -9.38
CA VAL A 72 -6.76 -4.30 -8.47
C VAL A 72 -7.32 -2.89 -8.31
N LEU A 73 -6.56 -1.88 -8.69
CA LEU A 73 -6.96 -0.47 -8.74
C LEU A 73 -6.45 0.18 -10.01
N GLY A 74 -7.25 1.10 -10.57
CA GLY A 74 -6.88 1.86 -11.75
C GLY A 74 -6.98 1.06 -13.06
N LYS A 75 -6.25 1.52 -14.07
CA LYS A 75 -6.20 0.93 -15.39
C LYS A 75 -4.86 0.21 -15.60
N PRO A 76 -4.78 -0.79 -16.48
CA PRO A 76 -3.51 -1.34 -16.94
C PRO A 76 -2.59 -0.26 -17.52
N THR A 77 -1.30 -0.54 -17.57
CA THR A 77 -0.32 0.34 -18.23
C THR A 77 -0.73 0.62 -19.68
N ASP A 78 -0.66 1.89 -20.09
CA ASP A 78 -0.93 2.28 -21.49
C ASP A 78 0.28 1.96 -22.37
N GLU A 79 0.46 0.67 -22.63
CA GLU A 79 1.54 0.18 -23.50
C GLU A 79 1.46 0.73 -24.91
N LYS A 80 0.24 0.97 -25.41
CA LYS A 80 0.06 1.54 -26.74
C LYS A 80 0.71 2.92 -26.79
N ARG A 81 0.39 3.78 -25.80
CA ARG A 81 0.96 5.11 -25.77
C ARG A 81 2.48 5.09 -25.54
N LEU A 82 2.98 4.18 -24.71
CA LEU A 82 4.42 4.02 -24.52
C LEU A 82 5.14 3.60 -25.81
N ARG A 83 4.55 2.74 -26.64
CA ARG A 83 5.10 2.38 -27.97
C ARG A 83 5.11 3.59 -28.90
N GLU A 84 4.01 4.35 -28.96
CA GLU A 84 3.94 5.59 -29.78
C GLU A 84 5.02 6.60 -29.36
N ILE A 85 5.27 6.76 -28.05
CA ILE A 85 6.38 7.59 -27.53
C ILE A 85 7.74 7.03 -27.96
N GLY A 86 7.90 5.70 -27.95
CA GLY A 86 9.10 5.05 -28.49
C GLY A 86 9.34 5.38 -29.97
N ASP A 87 8.27 5.36 -30.76
CA ASP A 87 8.32 5.68 -32.21
C ASP A 87 8.60 7.17 -32.46
N GLU A 88 8.23 8.08 -31.56
CA GLU A 88 8.62 9.49 -31.60
C GLU A 88 10.15 9.68 -31.47
N GLY A 89 10.87 8.70 -30.95
CA GLY A 89 12.33 8.74 -30.75
C GLY A 89 12.75 9.24 -29.38
N VAL A 90 12.78 8.33 -28.39
CA VAL A 90 13.24 8.64 -27.02
C VAL A 90 14.76 8.77 -26.99
N MET A 91 15.25 9.97 -26.69
CA MET A 91 16.68 10.24 -26.54
C MET A 91 17.24 9.68 -25.23
N THR A 92 16.46 9.75 -24.15
CA THR A 92 16.87 9.31 -22.82
C THR A 92 15.72 8.59 -22.11
N LEU A 93 16.01 7.42 -21.58
CA LEU A 93 15.10 6.66 -20.73
C LEU A 93 15.61 6.70 -19.28
N VAL A 94 14.80 7.26 -18.37
CA VAL A 94 14.99 7.18 -16.91
C VAL A 94 14.00 6.16 -16.39
N CYS A 95 14.48 4.97 -16.06
CA CYS A 95 13.64 3.80 -15.79
C CYS A 95 13.91 3.21 -14.40
N ASP A 96 12.84 2.91 -13.65
CA ASP A 96 12.94 2.01 -12.51
C ASP A 96 13.43 0.64 -12.98
N SER A 97 14.52 0.20 -12.39
CA SER A 97 15.18 -1.07 -12.69
C SER A 97 15.43 -1.94 -11.46
N THR A 98 14.64 -1.72 -10.40
CA THR A 98 14.78 -2.43 -9.11
C THR A 98 14.78 -3.95 -9.26
N ASN A 99 13.98 -4.49 -10.17
CA ASN A 99 13.88 -5.92 -10.45
C ASN A 99 14.55 -6.39 -11.75
N ALA A 100 15.39 -5.56 -12.37
CA ALA A 100 16.01 -5.86 -13.68
C ALA A 100 16.85 -7.13 -13.68
N MET A 101 17.42 -7.53 -12.52
CA MET A 101 18.23 -8.74 -12.38
C MET A 101 17.41 -9.99 -12.01
N ARG A 102 16.11 -9.88 -11.86
CA ARG A 102 15.24 -11.02 -11.52
C ARG A 102 14.67 -11.62 -12.79
N GLU A 103 14.79 -12.93 -12.93
CA GLU A 103 14.16 -13.66 -14.01
C GLU A 103 12.65 -13.80 -13.79
N GLY A 104 11.88 -13.89 -14.88
CA GLY A 104 10.46 -14.10 -14.88
C GLY A 104 9.65 -12.80 -14.89
N VAL A 105 8.36 -12.93 -14.62
CA VAL A 105 7.37 -11.84 -14.63
C VAL A 105 6.81 -11.67 -13.22
N SER A 106 6.66 -10.43 -12.77
CA SER A 106 5.97 -10.14 -11.51
C SER A 106 4.50 -10.56 -11.59
N PRO A 107 3.95 -11.28 -10.60
CA PRO A 107 2.55 -11.64 -10.59
C PRO A 107 1.66 -10.40 -10.59
N SER A 108 0.47 -10.53 -11.17
CA SER A 108 -0.51 -9.45 -11.14
C SER A 108 -1.06 -9.25 -9.72
N GLU A 109 -1.50 -8.02 -9.40
CA GLU A 109 -2.12 -7.75 -8.09
C GLU A 109 -3.41 -8.58 -7.88
N THR A 110 -4.11 -8.93 -8.95
CA THR A 110 -5.28 -9.83 -8.89
C THR A 110 -4.87 -11.26 -8.47
N GLU A 111 -3.76 -11.77 -8.98
CA GLU A 111 -3.23 -13.10 -8.59
C GLU A 111 -2.76 -13.11 -7.13
N VAL A 112 -2.12 -12.03 -6.72
CA VAL A 112 -1.71 -11.86 -5.33
C VAL A 112 -2.92 -11.78 -4.39
N ALA A 113 -3.99 -11.07 -4.79
CA ALA A 113 -5.22 -10.99 -4.02
C ALA A 113 -5.88 -12.38 -3.84
N ALA A 114 -5.92 -13.20 -4.89
CA ALA A 114 -6.43 -14.57 -4.80
C ALA A 114 -5.59 -15.43 -3.86
N SER A 115 -4.26 -15.35 -3.95
CA SER A 115 -3.35 -16.09 -3.06
C SER A 115 -3.49 -15.66 -1.60
N LEU A 116 -3.65 -14.37 -1.34
CA LEU A 116 -3.89 -13.84 0.01
C LEU A 116 -5.21 -14.36 0.59
N ARG A 117 -6.28 -14.39 -0.21
CA ARG A 117 -7.57 -14.96 0.20
C ARG A 117 -7.43 -16.42 0.62
N ASP A 118 -6.75 -17.23 -0.17
CA ASP A 118 -6.50 -18.64 0.14
C ASP A 118 -5.70 -18.83 1.43
N ILE A 119 -4.69 -18.01 1.67
CA ILE A 119 -3.89 -18.04 2.90
C ILE A 119 -4.76 -17.66 4.09
N ILE A 120 -5.53 -16.58 3.99
CA ILE A 120 -6.41 -16.10 5.06
C ILE A 120 -7.46 -17.14 5.38
N GLN A 121 -8.05 -17.79 4.39
CA GLN A 121 -9.08 -18.83 4.57
C GLN A 121 -8.55 -20.05 5.30
N LYS A 122 -7.33 -20.50 4.96
CA LYS A 122 -6.72 -21.72 5.53
C LYS A 122 -6.07 -21.51 6.90
N ALA A 123 -5.81 -20.28 7.28
CA ALA A 123 -5.11 -19.97 8.52
C ALA A 123 -5.99 -20.33 9.75
N PRO A 124 -5.48 -21.16 10.70
CA PRO A 124 -6.27 -21.59 11.86
C PRO A 124 -6.40 -20.53 12.95
N GLY A 125 -5.62 -19.47 12.88
CA GLY A 125 -5.58 -18.41 13.88
C GLY A 125 -5.55 -17.02 13.26
N ARG A 126 -5.02 -16.06 14.02
CA ARG A 126 -4.85 -14.68 13.60
C ARG A 126 -3.86 -14.59 12.42
N VAL A 127 -4.17 -13.76 11.45
CA VAL A 127 -3.30 -13.52 10.29
C VAL A 127 -2.73 -12.11 10.39
N ALA A 128 -1.42 -11.96 10.22
CA ALA A 128 -0.77 -10.66 10.10
C ALA A 128 -0.20 -10.51 8.68
N VAL A 129 -0.53 -9.40 8.02
CA VAL A 129 -0.06 -9.08 6.67
C VAL A 129 0.70 -7.78 6.71
N THR A 130 1.98 -7.82 6.35
CA THR A 130 2.81 -6.62 6.22
C THR A 130 2.76 -6.07 4.81
N THR A 131 2.60 -4.75 4.69
CA THR A 131 2.66 -4.05 3.41
C THR A 131 3.08 -2.59 3.60
N PHE A 132 3.49 -1.93 2.52
CA PHE A 132 3.68 -0.48 2.55
C PHE A 132 2.35 0.23 2.76
N SER A 133 2.35 1.27 3.60
CA SER A 133 1.15 2.09 3.82
C SER A 133 0.63 2.77 2.53
N SER A 134 1.51 3.04 1.57
CA SER A 134 1.15 3.59 0.26
C SER A 134 0.49 2.60 -0.70
N ASN A 135 0.59 1.28 -0.42
CA ASN A 135 -0.01 0.26 -1.28
C ASN A 135 -1.50 0.06 -0.98
N VAL A 136 -2.30 1.06 -1.36
CA VAL A 136 -3.76 1.07 -1.15
C VAL A 136 -4.44 -0.14 -1.79
N GLY A 137 -3.98 -0.56 -2.98
CA GLY A 137 -4.50 -1.74 -3.67
C GLY A 137 -4.35 -3.01 -2.85
N ARG A 138 -3.18 -3.23 -2.25
CA ARG A 138 -2.90 -4.39 -1.40
C ARG A 138 -3.71 -4.35 -0.10
N ILE A 139 -3.81 -3.18 0.54
CA ILE A 139 -4.62 -2.99 1.76
C ILE A 139 -6.08 -3.35 1.46
N ARG A 140 -6.63 -2.83 0.35
CA ARG A 140 -7.98 -3.14 -0.10
C ARG A 140 -8.18 -4.63 -0.36
N SER A 141 -7.26 -5.26 -1.09
CA SER A 141 -7.34 -6.70 -1.41
C SER A 141 -7.33 -7.57 -0.17
N VAL A 142 -6.46 -7.27 0.81
CA VAL A 142 -6.42 -7.99 2.09
C VAL A 142 -7.71 -7.81 2.87
N ALA A 143 -8.24 -6.58 2.93
CA ALA A 143 -9.47 -6.29 3.65
C ALA A 143 -10.68 -7.01 3.05
N LEU A 144 -10.83 -7.01 1.73
CA LEU A 144 -11.90 -7.73 1.04
C LEU A 144 -11.76 -9.26 1.22
N ALA A 145 -10.54 -9.79 1.10
CA ALA A 145 -10.26 -11.21 1.34
C ALA A 145 -10.60 -11.63 2.78
N ALA A 146 -10.30 -10.78 3.77
CA ALA A 146 -10.66 -11.02 5.15
C ALA A 146 -12.20 -11.08 5.33
N GLN A 147 -12.92 -10.10 4.76
CA GLN A 147 -14.38 -10.06 4.79
C GLN A 147 -15.01 -11.31 4.15
N ASP A 148 -14.53 -11.73 2.98
CA ASP A 148 -14.98 -12.95 2.29
C ASP A 148 -14.77 -14.20 3.14
N CYS A 149 -13.74 -14.20 4.00
CA CYS A 149 -13.44 -15.29 4.93
C CYS A 149 -14.14 -15.13 6.28
N GLY A 150 -15.04 -14.17 6.45
CA GLY A 150 -15.74 -13.88 7.71
C GLY A 150 -14.80 -13.44 8.84
N ARG A 151 -13.77 -12.66 8.48
CA ARG A 151 -12.80 -12.08 9.41
C ARG A 151 -12.86 -10.56 9.38
N GLU A 152 -12.61 -9.95 10.52
CA GLU A 152 -12.50 -8.51 10.69
C GLU A 152 -11.05 -8.07 10.56
N VAL A 153 -10.84 -6.79 10.22
CA VAL A 153 -9.51 -6.25 9.94
C VAL A 153 -9.15 -5.16 10.94
N LEU A 154 -7.95 -5.28 11.52
CA LEU A 154 -7.30 -4.24 12.30
C LEU A 154 -6.18 -3.60 11.49
N LEU A 155 -6.14 -2.27 11.45
CA LEU A 155 -5.00 -1.52 10.90
C LEU A 155 -4.06 -1.10 12.03
N MET A 156 -2.77 -1.42 11.89
CA MET A 156 -1.74 -1.00 12.83
C MET A 156 -0.75 -0.04 12.17
N GLY A 157 -0.48 1.06 12.87
CA GLY A 157 0.43 2.11 12.44
C GLY A 157 -0.28 3.37 11.95
N ARG A 158 0.24 4.53 12.38
CA ARG A 158 -0.35 5.86 12.08
C ARG A 158 -0.36 6.18 10.58
N SER A 159 0.72 5.85 9.87
CA SER A 159 0.80 6.07 8.42
C SER A 159 -0.21 5.23 7.65
N MET A 160 -0.45 3.98 8.09
CA MET A 160 -1.42 3.08 7.50
C MET A 160 -2.84 3.65 7.62
N ARG A 161 -3.24 4.07 8.83
CA ARG A 161 -4.55 4.66 9.09
C ARG A 161 -4.77 5.92 8.26
N ARG A 162 -3.82 6.87 8.30
CA ARG A 162 -3.91 8.11 7.51
C ARG A 162 -4.07 7.83 6.01
N THR A 163 -3.31 6.88 5.47
CA THR A 163 -3.42 6.52 4.05
C THR A 163 -4.80 5.95 3.73
N VAL A 164 -5.32 5.08 4.60
CA VAL A 164 -6.65 4.47 4.41
C VAL A 164 -7.76 5.51 4.52
N ASP A 165 -7.68 6.46 5.45
CA ASP A 165 -8.67 7.52 5.59
C ASP A 165 -8.76 8.35 4.30
N VAL A 166 -7.61 8.80 3.77
CA VAL A 166 -7.56 9.50 2.48
C VAL A 166 -8.04 8.62 1.32
N ALA A 167 -7.69 7.33 1.32
CA ALA A 167 -8.13 6.40 0.30
C ALA A 167 -9.67 6.20 0.32
N ARG A 168 -10.30 6.23 1.49
CA ARG A 168 -11.77 6.20 1.62
C ARG A 168 -12.41 7.46 1.05
N GLU A 169 -11.89 8.63 1.41
CA GLU A 169 -12.38 9.92 0.90
C GLU A 169 -12.29 9.99 -0.64
N LEU A 170 -11.26 9.37 -1.22
CA LEU A 170 -11.06 9.31 -2.67
C LEU A 170 -11.78 8.14 -3.36
N GLY A 171 -12.54 7.31 -2.64
CA GLY A 171 -13.31 6.20 -3.20
C GLY A 171 -12.51 4.90 -3.46
N TYR A 172 -11.23 4.84 -3.13
CA TYR A 172 -10.40 3.64 -3.36
C TYR A 172 -10.72 2.46 -2.43
N MET A 173 -11.47 2.69 -1.36
CA MET A 173 -11.85 1.67 -0.38
C MET A 173 -13.31 1.21 -0.53
N GLU A 174 -13.91 1.39 -1.69
CA GLU A 174 -15.28 0.95 -1.95
C GLU A 174 -15.44 -0.57 -1.70
N GLY A 175 -16.52 -0.94 -1.01
CA GLY A 175 -16.81 -2.32 -0.61
C GLY A 175 -16.05 -2.81 0.64
N VAL A 176 -15.11 -2.04 1.17
CA VAL A 176 -14.38 -2.38 2.40
C VAL A 176 -15.14 -1.88 3.63
N ALA A 177 -15.45 -2.81 4.55
CA ALA A 177 -16.09 -2.51 5.83
C ALA A 177 -15.21 -1.61 6.72
N ASN A 178 -15.77 -1.16 7.83
CA ASN A 178 -15.00 -0.43 8.83
C ASN A 178 -13.97 -1.36 9.49
N PHE A 179 -12.83 -0.81 9.81
CA PHE A 179 -11.77 -1.52 10.50
C PHE A 179 -12.03 -1.53 12.01
N LEU A 180 -11.57 -2.60 12.67
CA LEU A 180 -11.55 -2.68 14.11
C LEU A 180 -10.76 -1.53 14.73
N THR A 181 -11.22 -1.07 15.89
CA THR A 181 -10.42 -0.23 16.77
C THR A 181 -9.48 -1.10 17.64
N GLU A 182 -8.43 -0.50 18.21
CA GLU A 182 -7.58 -1.22 19.15
C GLU A 182 -8.33 -1.68 20.39
N GLN A 183 -9.40 -0.97 20.76
CA GLN A 183 -10.25 -1.32 21.90
C GLN A 183 -11.09 -2.57 21.62
N ASP A 184 -11.60 -2.71 20.39
CA ASP A 184 -12.44 -3.84 19.98
C ASP A 184 -11.63 -5.10 19.76
N PHE A 185 -10.35 -4.97 19.39
CA PHE A 185 -9.47 -6.07 19.02
C PHE A 185 -9.36 -7.19 20.06
N GLY A 186 -9.37 -6.83 21.33
CA GLY A 186 -9.29 -7.80 22.45
C GLY A 186 -10.50 -8.72 22.58
N TYR A 187 -11.64 -8.33 22.03
CA TYR A 187 -12.91 -9.07 22.15
C TYR A 187 -13.21 -9.98 20.96
N VAL A 188 -12.43 -9.87 19.87
CA VAL A 188 -12.65 -10.67 18.66
C VAL A 188 -11.83 -11.96 18.72
N PRO A 189 -12.42 -13.15 18.44
CA PRO A 189 -11.70 -14.41 18.40
C PRO A 189 -10.49 -14.38 17.46
N ARG A 190 -9.42 -15.10 17.81
CA ARG A 190 -8.15 -15.06 17.05
C ARG A 190 -8.30 -15.49 15.60
N ASP A 191 -9.12 -16.45 15.31
CA ASP A 191 -9.41 -16.94 13.96
C ASP A 191 -10.31 -16.00 13.14
N LYS A 192 -10.81 -14.94 13.78
CA LYS A 192 -11.67 -13.92 13.17
C LYS A 192 -10.97 -12.59 12.90
N VAL A 193 -9.65 -12.53 13.04
CA VAL A 193 -8.90 -11.28 12.87
C VAL A 193 -7.80 -11.41 11.84
N VAL A 194 -7.74 -10.41 10.96
CA VAL A 194 -6.59 -10.10 10.11
C VAL A 194 -6.01 -8.76 10.52
N ILE A 195 -4.71 -8.70 10.73
CA ILE A 195 -3.99 -7.47 11.06
C ILE A 195 -3.22 -7.02 9.82
N ILE A 196 -3.39 -5.76 9.43
CA ILE A 196 -2.58 -5.13 8.37
C ILE A 196 -1.65 -4.11 9.03
N LEU A 197 -0.35 -4.21 8.74
CA LEU A 197 0.67 -3.38 9.38
C LEU A 197 1.84 -3.08 8.43
N THR A 198 2.64 -2.06 8.79
CA THR A 198 3.90 -1.76 8.10
C THR A 198 5.04 -2.61 8.66
N GLY A 199 6.15 -2.73 7.92
CA GLY A 199 7.34 -3.47 8.36
C GLY A 199 7.77 -4.58 7.41
N SER A 200 7.30 -4.55 6.16
CA SER A 200 7.65 -5.57 5.14
C SER A 200 9.13 -5.62 4.78
N GLN A 201 9.89 -4.57 5.07
CA GLN A 201 11.34 -4.49 4.84
C GLN A 201 12.17 -4.44 6.14
N GLY A 202 11.55 -4.68 7.28
CA GLY A 202 12.25 -4.63 8.57
C GLY A 202 12.62 -3.23 9.03
N GLU A 203 11.85 -2.20 8.62
CA GLU A 203 12.11 -0.81 8.99
C GLU A 203 12.03 -0.62 10.51
N PRO A 204 13.03 0.01 11.15
CA PRO A 204 13.13 0.07 12.62
C PRO A 204 11.97 0.75 13.34
N ARG A 205 11.21 1.61 12.63
CA ARG A 205 10.04 2.34 13.15
C ARG A 205 8.72 1.84 12.54
N ALA A 206 8.74 0.67 11.94
CA ALA A 206 7.54 0.06 11.39
C ALA A 206 6.66 -0.52 12.51
N ALA A 207 5.36 -0.57 12.27
CA ALA A 207 4.41 -1.11 13.25
C ALA A 207 4.76 -2.56 13.65
N LEU A 208 5.30 -3.37 12.73
CA LEU A 208 5.77 -4.71 13.05
C LEU A 208 6.91 -4.71 14.08
N ALA A 209 7.88 -3.80 13.96
CA ALA A 209 9.01 -3.71 14.88
C ALA A 209 8.57 -3.13 16.24
N GLU A 210 7.71 -2.12 16.25
CA GLU A 210 7.19 -1.48 17.46
C GLU A 210 6.28 -2.42 18.27
N HIS A 211 5.44 -3.21 17.58
CA HIS A 211 4.48 -4.11 18.22
C HIS A 211 4.91 -5.59 18.24
N ALA A 212 6.11 -5.92 17.78
CA ALA A 212 6.61 -7.30 17.83
C ALA A 212 6.65 -7.83 19.29
N LEU A 213 7.01 -6.98 20.25
CA LEU A 213 6.99 -7.30 21.68
C LEU A 213 5.56 -7.36 22.23
N GLU A 214 4.67 -6.47 21.82
CA GLU A 214 3.26 -6.48 22.20
C GLU A 214 2.50 -7.63 21.54
N ALA A 215 2.83 -8.01 20.31
CA ALA A 215 2.26 -9.19 19.65
C ALA A 215 2.57 -10.49 20.42
N VAL A 216 3.73 -10.57 21.05
CA VAL A 216 4.08 -11.65 21.99
C VAL A 216 3.21 -11.58 23.25
N HIS A 217 2.94 -10.37 23.79
CA HIS A 217 2.04 -10.17 24.92
C HIS A 217 0.57 -10.46 24.57
N LEU A 218 0.10 -10.07 23.40
CA LEU A 218 -1.24 -10.37 22.88
C LEU A 218 -1.44 -11.87 22.58
N SER A 219 -0.36 -12.66 22.52
CA SER A 219 -0.41 -14.11 22.38
C SER A 219 -0.58 -14.87 23.71
N GLN A 220 -0.36 -14.20 24.85
CA GLN A 220 -0.61 -14.81 26.15
C GLN A 220 -2.11 -14.76 26.49
N PRO A 221 -2.72 -15.86 26.98
CA PRO A 221 -4.08 -15.77 27.51
C PRO A 221 -4.06 -14.81 28.68
N HIS A 222 -5.08 -13.94 28.79
CA HIS A 222 -5.32 -13.20 30.02
C HIS A 222 -5.37 -14.19 31.17
N VAL A 223 -4.31 -14.28 31.92
CA VAL A 223 -4.34 -14.93 33.23
C VAL A 223 -5.00 -13.90 34.13
N ASP A 224 -6.24 -14.20 34.51
CA ASP A 224 -6.96 -13.42 35.49
C ASP A 224 -6.04 -13.13 36.70
N ALA A 225 -5.79 -11.85 36.97
CA ALA A 225 -5.00 -11.36 38.09
C ALA A 225 -5.68 -11.59 39.46
N ALA A 226 -6.53 -12.61 39.60
CA ALA A 226 -7.36 -12.87 40.76
C ALA A 226 -6.94 -14.12 41.55
N HIS A 227 -5.72 -14.65 41.42
CA HIS A 227 -5.24 -15.64 42.38
C HIS A 227 -3.72 -15.58 42.60
N PRO A 228 -3.25 -15.02 43.73
CA PRO A 228 -1.86 -15.19 44.11
C PRO A 228 -1.65 -16.64 44.57
N ARG A 229 -1.02 -17.45 43.74
CA ARG A 229 -0.54 -18.76 44.21
C ARG A 229 0.57 -18.53 45.23
N ARG A 230 0.25 -18.85 46.50
CA ARG A 230 1.23 -19.01 47.56
C ARG A 230 2.21 -20.10 47.14
N ILE A 231 3.47 -19.73 46.94
CA ILE A 231 4.56 -20.69 46.88
C ILE A 231 4.76 -21.18 48.31
N ALA A 232 4.34 -22.41 48.59
CA ALA A 232 4.68 -23.10 49.81
C ALA A 232 6.17 -23.46 49.71
N GLY A 233 6.97 -22.96 50.65
CA GLY A 233 8.36 -23.36 50.80
C GLY A 233 8.40 -24.85 51.26
N ALA A 234 9.32 -25.56 50.64
CA ALA A 234 9.77 -26.85 51.20
C ALA A 234 11.10 -26.63 51.90
N ALA A 235 11.15 -27.11 53.10
CA ALA A 235 12.32 -27.25 53.97
C ALA A 235 13.32 -28.25 53.40
#